data_de7d066a8298ae0fdd82ccb1b42bd7e9
#
_entry.id   de7d066a8298ae0fdd82ccb1b42bd7e9
#
_cell.length_a   1.000
_cell.length_b   1.000
_cell.length_c   1.000
_cell.angle_alpha   90.00
_cell.angle_beta   90.00
_cell.angle_gamma   90.00
#
_symmetry.space_group_name_H-M   'P 1'
#
loop_
_entity.id
_entity.type
_entity.pdbx_description
1 polymer ?
#
loop_
_entity_poly.entity_id
_entity_poly.type
_entity_poly.pdbx_seq_one_letter_code
_entity_poly.pdbx_strand_id
1 'polypeptide(L)'
;FMVEEPIAAAIGSGIDVTKPFGNLIVDIGAGTTDVAVLSLAGVVVSNTLKVAGDTFDQAIMNYARKNHGLFIGEDMAEKIKIQIGTAIEEATPRTMEVKGRNVITGLPKVVTLTSEEIRMALKDATGQIVEMVHGVLEKTPPELAADIVDRGIVLTGGGALLHGMDSLIEQRTGVSTLTVQNAMSVVAIGTGKYAEVMARFDG
;
A
#
# COMPACT_ATOMS: atom_id res chain seq x y z
N PHE A 1 24.53 5.52 10.81
CA PHE A 1 24.38 4.98 9.45
C PHE A 1 23.03 5.42 8.89
N MET A 2 22.97 5.74 7.58
CA MET A 2 21.73 6.00 6.87
C MET A 2 21.52 4.87 5.87
N VAL A 3 20.28 4.39 5.76
CA VAL A 3 19.83 3.43 4.75
C VAL A 3 18.63 4.03 4.03
N GLU A 4 18.56 3.85 2.72
CA GLU A 4 17.38 4.26 1.96
C GLU A 4 16.17 3.39 2.32
N GLU A 5 15.01 4.00 2.48
CA GLU A 5 13.79 3.32 2.92
C GLU A 5 13.42 2.08 2.09
N PRO A 6 13.49 2.10 0.75
CA PRO A 6 13.23 0.91 -0.05
C PRO A 6 14.21 -0.25 0.20
N ILE A 7 15.48 0.07 0.51
CA ILE A 7 16.49 -0.94 0.85
C ILE A 7 16.15 -1.55 2.22
N ALA A 8 15.79 -0.72 3.19
CA ALA A 8 15.34 -1.20 4.49
C ALA A 8 14.08 -2.07 4.36
N ALA A 9 13.10 -1.66 3.56
CA ALA A 9 11.90 -2.45 3.27
C ALA A 9 12.24 -3.82 2.67
N ALA A 10 13.19 -3.87 1.73
CA ALA A 10 13.66 -5.13 1.13
C ALA A 10 14.30 -6.07 2.15
N ILE A 11 15.24 -5.55 2.94
CA ILE A 11 15.95 -6.32 3.97
C ILE A 11 14.97 -6.84 5.03
N GLY A 12 14.01 -5.99 5.44
CA GLY A 12 12.95 -6.35 6.37
C GLY A 12 12.06 -7.46 5.84
N SER A 13 11.75 -7.44 4.55
CA SER A 13 10.98 -8.46 3.83
C SER A 13 11.77 -9.77 3.61
N GLY A 14 13.04 -9.82 3.99
CA GLY A 14 13.88 -11.01 3.81
C GLY A 14 14.49 -11.15 2.42
N ILE A 15 14.46 -10.09 1.61
CA ILE A 15 15.08 -10.07 0.28
C ILE A 15 16.58 -9.87 0.45
N ASP A 16 17.38 -10.70 -0.22
CA ASP A 16 18.83 -10.51 -0.33
C ASP A 16 19.11 -9.47 -1.41
N VAL A 17 19.23 -8.21 -1.00
CA VAL A 17 19.49 -7.08 -1.90
C VAL A 17 20.88 -7.07 -2.51
N THR A 18 21.82 -7.88 -2.00
CA THR A 18 23.23 -7.94 -2.48
C THR A 18 23.36 -8.67 -3.81
N LYS A 19 22.35 -9.43 -4.19
CA LYS A 19 22.31 -10.21 -5.43
C LYS A 19 22.06 -9.32 -6.65
N PRO A 20 22.57 -9.72 -7.84
CA PRO A 20 22.38 -8.98 -9.09
C PRO A 20 21.01 -9.24 -9.74
N PHE A 21 19.95 -9.36 -8.95
CA PHE A 21 18.60 -9.58 -9.42
C PHE A 21 17.74 -8.36 -9.22
N GLY A 22 16.80 -8.11 -10.15
CA GLY A 22 15.77 -7.10 -10.00
C GLY A 22 14.74 -7.51 -8.94
N ASN A 23 14.51 -6.64 -7.96
CA ASN A 23 13.46 -6.80 -6.96
C ASN A 23 12.61 -5.54 -6.94
N LEU A 24 11.30 -5.67 -7.13
CA LEU A 24 10.36 -4.56 -7.05
C LEU A 24 9.65 -4.55 -5.70
N ILE A 25 9.75 -3.43 -5.01
CA ILE A 25 9.11 -3.20 -3.72
C ILE A 25 8.14 -2.03 -3.85
N VAL A 26 6.96 -2.20 -3.28
CA VAL A 26 5.94 -1.17 -3.15
C VAL A 26 5.63 -1.00 -1.67
N ASP A 27 6.01 0.12 -1.10
CA ASP A 27 5.71 0.48 0.28
C ASP A 27 4.54 1.48 0.31
N ILE A 28 3.39 1.03 0.79
CA ILE A 28 2.19 1.86 0.92
C ILE A 28 2.04 2.25 2.40
N GLY A 29 2.59 3.40 2.75
CA GLY A 29 2.56 3.93 4.11
C GLY A 29 1.24 4.62 4.49
N ALA A 30 1.32 5.55 5.43
CA ALA A 30 0.20 6.43 5.79
C ALA A 30 0.06 7.57 4.79
N GLY A 31 1.11 8.36 4.57
CA GLY A 31 1.09 9.57 3.73
C GLY A 31 1.64 9.38 2.33
N THR A 32 2.54 8.42 2.11
CA THR A 32 3.22 8.18 0.84
C THR A 32 3.18 6.72 0.42
N THR A 33 3.23 6.52 -0.88
CA THR A 33 3.55 5.22 -1.50
C THR A 33 4.87 5.36 -2.23
N ASP A 34 5.81 4.49 -1.91
CA ASP A 34 7.13 4.43 -2.51
C ASP A 34 7.28 3.15 -3.32
N VAL A 35 7.69 3.28 -4.58
CA VAL A 35 7.92 2.15 -5.47
C VAL A 35 9.35 2.18 -5.92
N ALA A 36 10.08 1.09 -5.74
CA ALA A 36 11.50 1.00 -6.11
C ALA A 36 11.88 -0.36 -6.69
N VAL A 37 12.71 -0.32 -7.73
CA VAL A 37 13.45 -1.47 -8.24
C VAL A 37 14.84 -1.45 -7.66
N LEU A 38 15.22 -2.53 -6.99
CA LEU A 38 16.51 -2.71 -6.32
C LEU A 38 17.33 -3.79 -7.00
N SER A 39 18.64 -3.57 -7.11
CA SER A 39 19.61 -4.58 -7.53
C SER A 39 20.99 -4.22 -6.98
N LEU A 40 21.82 -5.21 -6.59
CA LEU A 40 23.18 -5.02 -6.06
C LEU A 40 23.24 -3.97 -4.94
N ALA A 41 22.32 -4.06 -3.98
CA ALA A 41 22.17 -3.15 -2.84
C ALA A 41 21.97 -1.65 -3.22
N GLY A 42 21.56 -1.37 -4.45
CA GLY A 42 21.26 -0.02 -4.92
C GLY A 42 19.85 0.12 -5.48
N VAL A 43 19.35 1.35 -5.48
CA VAL A 43 18.09 1.73 -6.14
C VAL A 43 18.37 2.01 -7.62
N VAL A 44 17.71 1.27 -8.51
CA VAL A 44 17.86 1.40 -9.96
C VAL A 44 16.84 2.38 -10.54
N VAL A 45 15.58 2.19 -10.18
CA VAL A 45 14.45 3.07 -10.53
C VAL A 45 13.59 3.24 -9.29
N SER A 46 13.14 4.44 -9.01
CA SER A 46 12.17 4.69 -7.95
C SER A 46 11.22 5.83 -8.29
N ASN A 47 10.08 5.83 -7.62
CA ASN A 47 9.12 6.92 -7.65
C ASN A 47 8.34 6.95 -6.33
N THR A 48 7.92 8.15 -5.92
CA THR A 48 7.13 8.40 -4.71
C THR A 48 5.84 9.12 -5.07
N LEU A 49 4.74 8.71 -4.48
CA LEU A 49 3.41 9.30 -4.66
C LEU A 49 2.82 9.67 -3.30
N LYS A 50 2.24 10.87 -3.19
CA LYS A 50 1.52 11.31 -1.99
C LYS A 50 0.06 10.82 -1.99
N VAL A 51 -0.12 9.54 -2.19
CA VAL A 51 -1.40 8.82 -2.10
C VAL A 51 -1.13 7.52 -1.35
N ALA A 52 -1.75 7.35 -0.19
CA ALA A 52 -1.56 6.20 0.70
C ALA A 52 -2.72 6.09 1.70
N GLY A 53 -2.48 5.52 2.89
CA GLY A 53 -3.49 5.25 3.90
C GLY A 53 -4.38 6.43 4.28
N ASP A 54 -3.78 7.62 4.48
CA ASP A 54 -4.52 8.85 4.82
C ASP A 54 -5.43 9.31 3.67
N THR A 55 -4.98 9.11 2.43
CA THR A 55 -5.80 9.39 1.24
C THR A 55 -6.99 8.45 1.17
N PHE A 56 -6.82 7.18 1.57
CA PHE A 56 -7.93 6.22 1.65
C PHE A 56 -8.96 6.66 2.70
N ASP A 57 -8.53 7.08 3.89
CA ASP A 57 -9.43 7.56 4.94
C ASP A 57 -10.19 8.82 4.49
N GLN A 58 -9.50 9.76 3.86
CA GLN A 58 -10.11 10.95 3.31
C GLN A 58 -11.15 10.64 2.21
N ALA A 59 -10.86 9.67 1.35
CA ALA A 59 -11.80 9.22 0.32
C ALA A 59 -13.07 8.60 0.92
N ILE A 60 -12.93 7.80 1.97
CA ILE A 60 -14.04 7.21 2.72
C ILE A 60 -14.90 8.30 3.39
N MET A 61 -14.27 9.26 4.07
CA MET A 61 -14.98 10.39 4.68
C MET A 61 -15.77 11.20 3.66
N ASN A 62 -15.16 11.49 2.52
CA ASN A 62 -15.78 12.22 1.43
C ASN A 62 -16.97 11.44 0.82
N TYR A 63 -16.81 10.13 0.65
CA TYR A 63 -17.89 9.26 0.15
C TYR A 63 -19.08 9.23 1.11
N ALA A 64 -18.84 8.99 2.40
CA ALA A 64 -19.90 8.98 3.42
C ALA A 64 -20.64 10.33 3.48
N ARG A 65 -19.91 11.43 3.39
CA ARG A 65 -20.48 12.78 3.37
C ARG A 65 -21.34 13.01 2.12
N LYS A 66 -20.82 12.69 0.93
CA LYS A 66 -21.44 12.99 -0.35
C LYS A 66 -22.66 12.09 -0.62
N ASN A 67 -22.54 10.80 -0.36
CA ASN A 67 -23.55 9.82 -0.79
C ASN A 67 -24.57 9.51 0.33
N HIS A 68 -24.15 9.62 1.60
CA HIS A 68 -25.02 9.31 2.74
C HIS A 68 -25.37 10.52 3.60
N GLY A 69 -24.82 11.71 3.32
CA GLY A 69 -24.99 12.90 4.17
C GLY A 69 -24.53 12.65 5.60
N LEU A 70 -23.51 11.79 5.78
CA LEU A 70 -22.95 11.39 7.05
C LEU A 70 -21.57 11.98 7.25
N PHE A 71 -21.40 12.79 8.31
CA PHE A 71 -20.10 13.28 8.74
C PHE A 71 -19.50 12.30 9.74
N ILE A 72 -18.30 11.77 9.41
CA ILE A 72 -17.48 10.89 10.25
C ILE A 72 -16.08 11.46 10.41
N GLY A 73 -15.38 11.09 11.48
CA GLY A 73 -13.97 11.44 11.71
C GLY A 73 -13.00 10.41 11.14
N GLU A 74 -11.71 10.73 11.20
CA GLU A 74 -10.60 9.90 10.71
C GLU A 74 -10.59 8.51 11.35
N ASP A 75 -10.74 8.41 12.68
CA ASP A 75 -10.79 7.12 13.40
C ASP A 75 -11.91 6.19 12.87
N MET A 76 -13.04 6.76 12.48
CA MET A 76 -14.14 5.98 11.93
C MET A 76 -13.84 5.56 10.50
N ALA A 77 -13.23 6.45 9.71
CA ALA A 77 -12.83 6.14 8.33
C ALA A 77 -11.79 5.01 8.32
N GLU A 78 -10.79 5.07 9.20
CA GLU A 78 -9.79 4.01 9.37
C GLU A 78 -10.44 2.66 9.75
N LYS A 79 -11.39 2.68 10.69
CA LYS A 79 -12.15 1.46 11.06
C LYS A 79 -12.91 0.88 9.87
N ILE A 80 -13.56 1.71 9.07
CA ILE A 80 -14.27 1.30 7.86
C ILE A 80 -13.27 0.67 6.86
N LYS A 81 -12.15 1.34 6.62
CA LYS A 81 -11.07 0.84 5.76
C LYS A 81 -10.61 -0.55 6.18
N ILE A 82 -10.34 -0.75 7.48
CA ILE A 82 -9.85 -2.02 8.01
C ILE A 82 -10.92 -3.12 7.93
N GLN A 83 -12.19 -2.82 8.24
CA GLN A 83 -13.23 -3.82 8.36
C GLN A 83 -13.87 -4.22 7.02
N ILE A 84 -14.14 -3.24 6.16
CA ILE A 84 -14.85 -3.45 4.89
C ILE A 84 -14.16 -2.81 3.68
N GLY A 85 -12.98 -2.20 3.85
CA GLY A 85 -12.20 -1.67 2.73
C GLY A 85 -11.74 -2.80 1.80
N THR A 86 -11.82 -2.56 0.50
CA THR A 86 -11.33 -3.50 -0.53
C THR A 86 -10.91 -2.74 -1.79
N ALA A 87 -9.88 -3.25 -2.45
CA ALA A 87 -9.41 -2.77 -3.75
C ALA A 87 -10.02 -3.53 -4.93
N ILE A 88 -10.64 -4.69 -4.67
CA ILE A 88 -11.23 -5.58 -5.68
C ILE A 88 -12.71 -5.80 -5.42
N GLU A 89 -13.42 -6.27 -6.45
CA GLU A 89 -14.81 -6.71 -6.32
C GLU A 89 -14.91 -8.00 -5.51
N GLU A 90 -15.88 -8.06 -4.60
CA GLU A 90 -16.14 -9.24 -3.77
C GLU A 90 -17.44 -9.91 -4.21
N ALA A 91 -17.45 -11.23 -4.30
CA ALA A 91 -18.64 -12.01 -4.65
C ALA A 91 -19.79 -11.78 -3.66
N THR A 92 -19.48 -11.53 -2.40
CA THR A 92 -20.46 -11.19 -1.35
C THR A 92 -19.95 -9.96 -0.61
N PRO A 93 -20.54 -8.80 -0.84
CA PRO A 93 -20.13 -7.57 -0.16
C PRO A 93 -20.27 -7.67 1.35
N ARG A 94 -19.24 -7.23 2.07
CA ARG A 94 -19.29 -7.05 3.53
C ARG A 94 -20.04 -5.78 3.87
N THR A 95 -20.66 -5.72 5.03
CA THR A 95 -21.40 -4.54 5.49
C THR A 95 -20.96 -4.11 6.88
N MET A 96 -21.09 -2.82 7.16
CA MET A 96 -20.78 -2.23 8.47
C MET A 96 -21.78 -1.14 8.81
N GLU A 97 -22.36 -1.18 10.04
CA GLU A 97 -23.08 -0.05 10.58
C GLU A 97 -22.13 1.07 11.01
N VAL A 98 -22.31 2.25 10.47
CA VAL A 98 -21.47 3.42 10.73
C VAL A 98 -22.31 4.52 11.38
N LYS A 99 -21.81 5.02 12.52
CA LYS A 99 -22.43 6.09 13.28
C LYS A 99 -21.68 7.39 13.04
N GLY A 100 -22.43 8.46 12.83
CA GLY A 100 -21.86 9.78 12.63
C GLY A 100 -22.91 10.86 12.83
N ARG A 101 -22.67 12.03 12.29
CA ARG A 101 -23.56 13.19 12.35
C ARG A 101 -24.16 13.47 10.97
N ASN A 102 -25.45 13.68 10.94
CA ASN A 102 -26.13 14.14 9.72
C ASN A 102 -25.61 15.53 9.32
N VAL A 103 -25.19 15.68 8.09
CA VAL A 103 -24.58 16.92 7.56
C VAL A 103 -25.56 18.09 7.57
N ILE A 104 -26.87 17.83 7.37
CA ILE A 104 -27.88 18.87 7.25
C ILE A 104 -28.45 19.24 8.63
N THR A 105 -28.87 18.24 9.40
CA THR A 105 -29.57 18.47 10.68
C THR A 105 -28.63 18.60 11.89
N GLY A 106 -27.40 18.13 11.76
CA GLY A 106 -26.44 18.05 12.86
C GLY A 106 -26.72 16.95 13.88
N LEU A 107 -27.80 16.18 13.72
CA LEU A 107 -28.19 15.15 14.66
C LEU A 107 -27.45 13.83 14.42
N PRO A 108 -27.34 12.95 15.45
CA PRO A 108 -26.80 11.60 15.26
C PRO A 108 -27.53 10.84 14.15
N LYS A 109 -26.77 10.13 13.33
CA LYS A 109 -27.26 9.33 12.22
C LYS A 109 -26.50 8.02 12.14
N VAL A 110 -27.19 6.94 11.79
CA VAL A 110 -26.60 5.62 11.52
C VAL A 110 -26.90 5.26 10.06
N VAL A 111 -25.90 4.74 9.36
CA VAL A 111 -26.05 4.21 8.00
C VAL A 111 -25.30 2.88 7.91
N THR A 112 -25.77 1.99 7.04
CA THR A 112 -25.04 0.77 6.66
C THR A 112 -24.25 1.06 5.40
N LEU A 113 -22.93 0.88 5.45
CA LEU A 113 -22.03 0.94 4.30
C LEU A 113 -21.67 -0.46 3.84
N THR A 114 -21.40 -0.62 2.56
CA THR A 114 -20.97 -1.89 1.96
C THR A 114 -19.52 -1.79 1.48
N SER A 115 -18.82 -2.92 1.41
CA SER A 115 -17.47 -2.97 0.87
C SER A 115 -17.41 -2.53 -0.60
N GLU A 116 -18.46 -2.74 -1.38
CA GLU A 116 -18.54 -2.24 -2.74
C GLU A 116 -18.57 -0.72 -2.81
N GLU A 117 -19.32 -0.05 -1.91
CA GLU A 117 -19.31 1.41 -1.80
C GLU A 117 -17.92 1.93 -1.42
N ILE A 118 -17.23 1.24 -0.50
CA ILE A 118 -15.88 1.63 -0.10
C ILE A 118 -14.89 1.38 -1.24
N ARG A 119 -15.01 0.29 -1.99
CA ARG A 119 -14.22 0.05 -3.20
C ARG A 119 -14.38 1.20 -4.21
N MET A 120 -15.60 1.65 -4.44
CA MET A 120 -15.86 2.79 -5.32
C MET A 120 -15.24 4.09 -4.80
N ALA A 121 -15.29 4.31 -3.48
CA ALA A 121 -14.64 5.46 -2.86
C ALA A 121 -13.11 5.45 -3.04
N LEU A 122 -12.49 4.28 -2.97
CA LEU A 122 -11.03 4.08 -3.03
C LEU A 122 -10.48 3.97 -4.46
N LYS A 123 -11.33 3.81 -5.47
CA LYS A 123 -10.95 3.51 -6.86
C LYS A 123 -9.89 4.44 -7.43
N ASP A 124 -10.04 5.74 -7.22
CA ASP A 124 -9.10 6.73 -7.77
C ASP A 124 -7.74 6.65 -7.08
N ALA A 125 -7.73 6.48 -5.76
CA ALA A 125 -6.49 6.39 -4.98
C ALA A 125 -5.73 5.09 -5.28
N THR A 126 -6.40 3.94 -5.28
CA THR A 126 -5.79 2.65 -5.63
C THR A 126 -5.34 2.62 -7.09
N GLY A 127 -6.10 3.24 -8.00
CA GLY A 127 -5.73 3.39 -9.40
C GLY A 127 -4.44 4.17 -9.61
N GLN A 128 -4.25 5.29 -8.89
CA GLN A 128 -3.00 6.07 -8.97
C GLN A 128 -1.77 5.28 -8.49
N ILE A 129 -1.93 4.45 -7.45
CA ILE A 129 -0.85 3.56 -6.97
C ILE A 129 -0.48 2.54 -8.07
N VAL A 130 -1.48 1.91 -8.69
CA VAL A 130 -1.26 0.94 -9.77
C VAL A 130 -0.55 1.59 -10.95
N GLU A 131 -0.98 2.78 -11.38
CA GLU A 131 -0.34 3.51 -12.48
C GLU A 131 1.12 3.88 -12.15
N MET A 132 1.42 4.20 -10.88
CA MET A 132 2.81 4.44 -10.47
C MET A 132 3.65 3.17 -10.55
N VAL A 133 3.14 2.03 -10.10
CA VAL A 133 3.84 0.73 -10.22
C VAL A 133 4.12 0.42 -11.69
N HIS A 134 3.13 0.61 -12.56
CA HIS A 134 3.28 0.43 -14.01
C HIS A 134 4.36 1.33 -14.59
N GLY A 135 4.34 2.63 -14.24
CA GLY A 135 5.33 3.59 -14.71
C GLY A 135 6.76 3.32 -14.23
N VAL A 136 6.95 2.66 -13.07
CA VAL A 136 8.27 2.20 -12.60
C VAL A 136 8.72 0.97 -13.41
N LEU A 137 7.82 0.01 -13.65
CA LEU A 137 8.11 -1.17 -14.48
C LEU A 137 8.51 -0.77 -15.90
N GLU A 138 7.83 0.18 -16.53
CA GLU A 138 8.14 0.67 -17.88
C GLU A 138 9.56 1.27 -17.99
N LYS A 139 10.06 1.87 -16.91
CA LYS A 139 11.40 2.48 -16.83
C LYS A 139 12.48 1.50 -16.39
N THR A 140 12.09 0.29 -16.00
CA THR A 140 13.02 -0.73 -15.51
C THR A 140 13.80 -1.34 -16.68
N PRO A 141 15.12 -1.51 -16.57
CA PRO A 141 15.91 -2.23 -17.58
C PRO A 141 15.36 -3.62 -17.85
N PRO A 142 15.36 -4.09 -19.13
CA PRO A 142 14.72 -5.36 -19.53
C PRO A 142 15.17 -6.58 -18.73
N GLU A 143 16.46 -6.66 -18.38
CA GLU A 143 17.03 -7.77 -17.62
C GLU A 143 16.45 -7.83 -16.19
N LEU A 144 16.33 -6.66 -15.53
CA LEU A 144 15.74 -6.58 -14.19
C LEU A 144 14.22 -6.74 -14.24
N ALA A 145 13.56 -6.30 -15.31
CA ALA A 145 12.14 -6.55 -15.51
C ALA A 145 11.83 -8.04 -15.64
N ALA A 146 12.68 -8.80 -16.34
CA ALA A 146 12.57 -10.26 -16.42
C ALA A 146 12.70 -10.92 -15.02
N ASP A 147 13.68 -10.48 -14.22
CA ASP A 147 13.81 -10.96 -12.85
C ASP A 147 12.55 -10.70 -12.01
N ILE A 148 11.92 -9.51 -12.16
CA ILE A 148 10.70 -9.15 -11.44
C ILE A 148 9.52 -10.04 -11.84
N VAL A 149 9.41 -10.43 -13.11
CA VAL A 149 8.37 -11.39 -13.55
C VAL A 149 8.50 -12.72 -12.82
N ASP A 150 9.71 -13.22 -12.65
CA ASP A 150 9.98 -14.50 -11.97
C ASP A 150 9.86 -14.41 -10.45
N ARG A 151 10.22 -13.28 -9.83
CA ARG A 151 10.31 -13.10 -8.39
C ARG A 151 9.06 -12.46 -7.77
N GLY A 152 8.31 -11.74 -8.58
CA GLY A 152 7.11 -11.02 -8.16
C GLY A 152 7.37 -9.62 -7.59
N ILE A 153 6.28 -8.95 -7.26
CA ILE A 153 6.22 -7.65 -6.60
C ILE A 153 5.99 -7.86 -5.11
N VAL A 154 6.74 -7.18 -4.28
CA VAL A 154 6.61 -7.26 -2.82
C VAL A 154 5.93 -6.01 -2.30
N LEU A 155 4.77 -6.19 -1.61
CA LEU A 155 4.06 -5.11 -0.95
C LEU A 155 4.39 -5.05 0.54
N THR A 156 4.60 -3.83 1.03
CA THR A 156 4.85 -3.51 2.44
C THR A 156 4.13 -2.22 2.82
N GLY A 157 4.17 -1.87 4.10
CA GLY A 157 3.44 -0.73 4.65
C GLY A 157 2.00 -1.03 5.05
N GLY A 158 1.43 -0.18 5.89
CA GLY A 158 0.07 -0.36 6.42
C GLY A 158 -1.01 -0.32 5.37
N GLY A 159 -0.85 0.51 4.32
CA GLY A 159 -1.79 0.61 3.20
C GLY A 159 -1.81 -0.65 2.31
N ALA A 160 -0.74 -1.44 2.30
CA ALA A 160 -0.68 -2.73 1.60
C ALA A 160 -1.64 -3.79 2.19
N LEU A 161 -2.09 -3.59 3.43
CA LEU A 161 -3.06 -4.46 4.09
C LEU A 161 -4.51 -4.23 3.63
N LEU A 162 -4.77 -3.23 2.79
CA LEU A 162 -6.07 -3.07 2.17
C LEU A 162 -6.42 -4.35 1.39
N HIS A 163 -7.57 -4.94 1.72
CA HIS A 163 -7.99 -6.20 1.10
C HIS A 163 -7.94 -6.14 -0.42
N GLY A 164 -7.29 -7.11 -1.04
CA GLY A 164 -7.18 -7.24 -2.49
C GLY A 164 -6.25 -6.22 -3.17
N MET A 165 -5.42 -5.47 -2.44
CA MET A 165 -4.47 -4.54 -3.05
C MET A 165 -3.40 -5.28 -3.87
N ASP A 166 -2.90 -6.40 -3.36
CA ASP A 166 -2.03 -7.34 -4.07
C ASP A 166 -2.67 -7.85 -5.36
N SER A 167 -3.89 -8.36 -5.24
CA SER A 167 -4.65 -8.87 -6.39
C SER A 167 -4.91 -7.79 -7.44
N LEU A 168 -5.19 -6.55 -7.04
CA LEU A 168 -5.40 -5.44 -7.97
C LEU A 168 -4.11 -5.12 -8.75
N ILE A 169 -2.97 -5.06 -8.06
CA ILE A 169 -1.67 -4.81 -8.71
C ILE A 169 -1.33 -5.97 -9.65
N GLU A 170 -1.49 -7.21 -9.21
CA GLU A 170 -1.26 -8.41 -10.04
C GLU A 170 -2.13 -8.42 -11.30
N GLN A 171 -3.43 -8.15 -11.17
CA GLN A 171 -4.35 -8.09 -12.30
C GLN A 171 -3.97 -7.02 -13.33
N ARG A 172 -3.43 -5.90 -12.88
CA ARG A 172 -3.11 -4.75 -13.73
C ARG A 172 -1.72 -4.80 -14.33
N THR A 173 -0.76 -5.44 -13.67
CA THR A 173 0.63 -5.55 -14.13
C THR A 173 0.93 -6.89 -14.79
N GLY A 174 0.16 -7.93 -14.50
CA GLY A 174 0.45 -9.31 -14.92
C GLY A 174 1.60 -9.95 -14.13
N VAL A 175 2.10 -9.31 -13.08
CA VAL A 175 3.21 -9.80 -12.25
C VAL A 175 2.67 -10.26 -10.91
N SER A 176 3.03 -11.46 -10.47
CA SER A 176 2.62 -11.99 -9.17
C SER A 176 3.00 -11.04 -8.05
N THR A 177 2.07 -10.76 -7.16
CA THR A 177 2.21 -9.72 -6.12
C THR A 177 1.90 -10.29 -4.75
N LEU A 178 2.79 -10.08 -3.78
CA LEU A 178 2.68 -10.64 -2.44
C LEU A 178 2.83 -9.56 -1.38
N THR A 179 1.88 -9.49 -0.45
CA THR A 179 1.97 -8.67 0.75
C THR A 179 2.75 -9.41 1.83
N VAL A 180 3.80 -8.79 2.38
CA VAL A 180 4.64 -9.41 3.42
C VAL A 180 3.92 -9.54 4.75
N GLN A 181 4.29 -10.56 5.51
CA GLN A 181 3.89 -10.64 6.92
C GLN A 181 4.50 -9.46 7.69
N ASN A 182 3.73 -8.88 8.63
CA ASN A 182 4.15 -7.70 9.41
C ASN A 182 4.46 -6.46 8.55
N ALA A 183 3.71 -6.25 7.47
CA ALA A 183 3.90 -5.15 6.52
C ALA A 183 4.13 -3.77 7.18
N MET A 184 3.47 -3.48 8.30
CA MET A 184 3.60 -2.22 9.05
C MET A 184 4.96 -2.02 9.72
N SER A 185 5.72 -3.07 10.01
CA SER A 185 6.99 -2.99 10.75
C SER A 185 8.21 -3.39 9.92
N VAL A 186 8.02 -3.72 8.67
CA VAL A 186 9.07 -4.22 7.77
C VAL A 186 10.25 -3.26 7.66
N VAL A 187 10.00 -1.97 7.46
CA VAL A 187 11.05 -0.94 7.36
C VAL A 187 11.85 -0.85 8.66
N ALA A 188 11.19 -0.85 9.81
CA ALA A 188 11.86 -0.83 11.11
C ALA A 188 12.73 -2.07 11.34
N ILE A 189 12.22 -3.26 10.98
CA ILE A 189 12.96 -4.52 11.05
C ILE A 189 14.19 -4.48 10.13
N GLY A 190 14.01 -3.99 8.90
CA GLY A 190 15.10 -3.88 7.93
C GLY A 190 16.18 -2.89 8.35
N THR A 191 15.79 -1.75 8.90
CA THR A 191 16.73 -0.76 9.46
C THR A 191 17.55 -1.35 10.60
N GLY A 192 16.91 -2.12 11.50
CA GLY A 192 17.60 -2.82 12.58
C GLY A 192 18.63 -3.84 12.05
N LYS A 193 18.23 -4.69 11.11
CA LYS A 193 19.13 -5.67 10.47
C LYS A 193 20.30 -5.00 9.74
N TYR A 194 20.04 -3.90 9.04
CA TYR A 194 21.09 -3.13 8.36
C TYR A 194 22.11 -2.57 9.36
N ALA A 195 21.64 -1.97 10.45
CA ALA A 195 22.50 -1.44 11.50
C ALA A 195 23.38 -2.53 12.15
N GLU A 196 22.84 -3.73 12.40
CA GLU A 196 23.60 -4.88 12.92
C GLU A 196 24.73 -5.31 11.96
N VAL A 197 24.45 -5.33 10.65
CA VAL A 197 25.45 -5.68 9.65
C VAL A 197 26.56 -4.64 9.62
N MET A 198 26.21 -3.35 9.57
CA MET A 198 27.20 -2.26 9.53
C MET A 198 28.07 -2.20 10.78
N ALA A 199 27.50 -2.44 11.95
CA ALA A 199 28.26 -2.48 13.21
C ALA A 199 29.33 -3.57 13.25
N ARG A 200 29.20 -4.64 12.45
CA ARG A 200 30.20 -5.71 12.34
C ARG A 200 31.38 -5.34 11.42
N PHE A 201 31.23 -4.33 10.58
CA PHE A 201 32.32 -3.87 9.69
C PHE A 201 33.13 -2.73 10.28
N ASP A 202 32.63 -2.07 11.34
CA ASP A 202 33.33 -0.96 12.03
C ASP A 202 34.13 -1.42 13.29
N GLY A 203 34.15 -2.70 13.64
CA GLY A 203 34.89 -3.30 14.74
C GLY A 203 35.98 -4.22 14.24
#